data_91bbf3347758d60cbf4820486732cd3d
#
_entry.id   91bbf3347758d60cbf4820486732cd3d
#
_cell.length_a   1.000
_cell.length_b   1.000
_cell.length_c   1.000
_cell.angle_alpha   90.00
_cell.angle_beta   90.00
_cell.angle_gamma   90.00
#
_symmetry.space_group_name_H-M   'P 1'
#
loop_
_entity.id
_entity.type
_entity.pdbx_description
1 polymer ?
#
loop_
_entity_poly.entity_id
_entity_poly.type
_entity_poly.pdbx_seq_one_letter_code
_entity_poly.pdbx_strand_id
1 'polypeptide(L)'
;DGKAIGVELEDGTFIESKAVVLTAGTYMTSNVLRGHTSTVSGPEEQRTVNTLSKSLRDAGIRTFRLKTGTPARVKMDTIDFSKGEPQPGTNQFLRFSETTNPEDVLPFEKQEICHLIYTQPKTHEIIHTHLHDSAMYSGLVKGVGPRYCPSIEDKFVRFADKPRHLLFLEPEGRSTNEY
;
A
#
# COMPACT_ATOMS: atom_id res chain seq x y z
N ASP A 1 14.35 26.25 20.15
CA ASP A 1 13.35 27.31 19.92
C ASP A 1 12.10 26.80 19.17
N GLY A 2 12.03 25.50 18.83
CA GLY A 2 10.87 24.91 18.15
C GLY A 2 10.72 25.28 16.67
N LYS A 3 11.77 25.76 16.03
CA LYS A 3 11.77 26.11 14.61
C LYS A 3 12.65 25.13 13.82
N ALA A 4 12.10 24.56 12.75
CA ALA A 4 12.89 23.81 11.78
C ALA A 4 13.79 24.79 10.99
N ILE A 5 15.07 24.45 10.86
CA ILE A 5 16.06 25.27 10.14
C ILE A 5 16.72 24.47 9.02
N GLY A 6 16.46 23.17 8.92
CA GLY A 6 17.03 22.30 7.92
C GLY A 6 16.95 20.84 8.32
N VAL A 7 17.65 20.00 7.59
CA VAL A 7 17.82 18.57 7.86
C VAL A 7 19.30 18.21 7.87
N GLU A 8 19.67 17.31 8.76
CA GLU A 8 20.99 16.70 8.80
C GLU A 8 20.88 15.27 8.24
N LEU A 9 21.75 14.96 7.29
CA LEU A 9 21.84 13.66 6.67
C LEU A 9 22.68 12.70 7.52
N GLU A 10 22.63 11.42 7.23
CA GLU A 10 23.33 10.37 7.98
C GLU A 10 24.87 10.52 7.92
N ASP A 11 25.39 11.13 6.87
CA ASP A 11 26.81 11.46 6.68
C ASP A 11 27.25 12.75 7.40
N GLY A 12 26.36 13.41 8.14
CA GLY A 12 26.59 14.67 8.82
C GLY A 12 26.42 15.93 7.96
N THR A 13 26.05 15.78 6.68
CA THR A 13 25.78 16.92 5.81
C THR A 13 24.51 17.63 6.28
N PHE A 14 24.61 18.95 6.55
CA PHE A 14 23.46 19.77 6.91
C PHE A 14 22.91 20.53 5.69
N ILE A 15 21.61 20.35 5.42
CA ILE A 15 20.89 21.07 4.36
C ILE A 15 20.00 22.11 5.03
N GLU A 16 20.40 23.37 4.94
CA GLU A 16 19.61 24.49 5.46
C GLU A 16 18.32 24.66 4.66
N SER A 17 17.18 24.87 5.35
CA SER A 17 15.91 25.13 4.71
C SER A 17 14.97 25.94 5.59
N LYS A 18 14.09 26.72 4.97
CA LYS A 18 13.08 27.51 5.66
C LYS A 18 11.90 26.68 6.16
N ALA A 19 11.69 25.53 5.58
CA ALA A 19 10.63 24.58 5.92
C ALA A 19 11.06 23.16 5.59
N VAL A 20 10.56 22.19 6.34
CA VAL A 20 10.78 20.75 6.12
C VAL A 20 9.41 20.07 6.00
N VAL A 21 9.22 19.33 4.92
CA VAL A 21 8.03 18.49 4.71
C VAL A 21 8.40 17.04 4.97
N LEU A 22 7.74 16.44 5.97
CA LEU A 22 7.96 15.04 6.33
C LEU A 22 7.02 14.13 5.52
N THR A 23 7.59 13.33 4.63
CA THR A 23 6.87 12.39 3.77
C THR A 23 7.40 10.95 3.92
N ALA A 24 7.70 10.56 5.16
CA ALA A 24 8.41 9.31 5.48
C ALA A 24 7.60 8.03 5.22
N GLY A 25 6.33 8.11 4.83
CA GLY A 25 5.51 6.94 4.52
C GLY A 25 5.50 5.91 5.64
N THR A 26 5.77 4.66 5.31
CA THR A 26 5.81 3.51 6.25
C THR A 26 7.22 3.24 6.80
N TYR A 27 8.18 4.17 6.62
CA TYR A 27 9.59 3.98 6.99
C TYR A 27 9.97 4.59 8.36
N MET A 28 8.99 5.07 9.11
CA MET A 28 9.18 5.46 10.52
C MET A 28 9.19 4.21 11.42
N THR A 29 8.80 4.32 12.67
CA THR A 29 8.68 3.17 13.58
C THR A 29 7.62 2.20 13.07
N SER A 30 7.98 1.25 12.25
CA SER A 30 7.06 0.32 11.59
C SER A 30 7.44 -1.15 11.83
N ASN A 31 6.45 -2.01 11.72
CA ASN A 31 6.60 -3.46 11.79
C ASN A 31 5.92 -4.08 10.58
N VAL A 32 6.59 -5.02 9.95
CA VAL A 32 6.02 -5.90 8.94
C VAL A 32 5.46 -7.14 9.64
N LEU A 33 4.20 -7.42 9.39
CA LEU A 33 3.48 -8.56 9.95
C LEU A 33 3.20 -9.58 8.85
N ARG A 34 3.55 -10.84 9.11
CA ARG A 34 3.26 -11.98 8.21
C ARG A 34 2.76 -13.15 9.04
N GLY A 35 1.47 -13.51 8.88
CA GLY A 35 0.84 -14.49 9.76
C GLY A 35 1.04 -14.11 11.24
N HIS A 36 1.70 -14.97 12.01
CA HIS A 36 1.97 -14.75 13.43
C HIS A 36 3.33 -14.09 13.73
N THR A 37 4.09 -13.68 12.72
CA THR A 37 5.40 -13.05 12.90
C THR A 37 5.33 -11.53 12.81
N SER A 38 6.17 -10.85 13.59
CA SER A 38 6.32 -9.40 13.57
C SER A 38 7.79 -9.04 13.51
N THR A 39 8.19 -8.34 12.45
CA THR A 39 9.57 -7.91 12.23
C THR A 39 9.63 -6.39 12.19
N VAL A 40 10.55 -5.79 12.97
CA VAL A 40 10.81 -4.34 12.90
C VAL A 40 11.53 -4.04 11.59
N SER A 41 10.77 -3.55 10.62
CA SER A 41 11.26 -3.27 9.27
C SER A 41 10.29 -2.35 8.54
N GLY A 42 10.77 -1.63 7.53
CA GLY A 42 9.96 -1.06 6.48
C GLY A 42 9.62 -2.11 5.41
N PRO A 43 8.86 -1.73 4.36
CA PRO A 43 8.62 -2.59 3.20
C PRO A 43 9.95 -3.12 2.60
N GLU A 44 9.92 -4.31 2.02
CA GLU A 44 11.07 -4.94 1.35
C GLU A 44 12.35 -4.99 2.21
N GLU A 45 12.17 -5.21 3.52
CA GLU A 45 13.26 -5.28 4.50
C GLU A 45 14.09 -3.99 4.63
N GLN A 46 13.57 -2.87 4.13
CA GLN A 46 14.22 -1.57 4.23
C GLN A 46 14.34 -1.11 5.70
N ARG A 47 15.38 -0.32 5.95
CA ARG A 47 15.60 0.28 7.28
C ARG A 47 14.48 1.25 7.65
N THR A 48 14.15 1.29 8.93
CA THR A 48 13.20 2.24 9.51
C THR A 48 13.91 3.27 10.40
N VAL A 49 13.35 4.47 10.47
CA VAL A 49 13.86 5.55 11.32
C VAL A 49 13.05 5.60 12.61
N ASN A 50 13.46 4.85 13.60
CA ASN A 50 12.71 4.72 14.86
C ASN A 50 12.81 5.97 15.75
N THR A 51 13.88 6.73 15.68
CA THR A 51 14.13 7.93 16.49
C THR A 51 13.24 9.11 16.09
N LEU A 52 12.88 9.24 14.82
CA LEU A 52 12.08 10.34 14.31
C LEU A 52 10.70 10.39 14.96
N SER A 53 10.02 9.24 15.12
CA SER A 53 8.72 9.18 15.80
C SER A 53 8.79 9.68 17.25
N LYS A 54 9.90 9.41 17.93
CA LYS A 54 10.11 9.92 19.29
C LYS A 54 10.32 11.44 19.27
N SER A 55 11.20 11.93 18.40
CA SER A 55 11.49 13.37 18.28
C SER A 55 10.25 14.20 17.99
N LEU A 56 9.36 13.69 17.12
CA LEU A 56 8.09 14.37 16.84
C LEU A 56 7.19 14.46 18.07
N ARG A 57 7.10 13.38 18.87
CA ARG A 57 6.32 13.41 20.12
C ARG A 57 6.94 14.35 21.15
N ASP A 58 8.25 14.34 21.28
CA ASP A 58 8.98 15.24 22.19
C ASP A 58 8.79 16.71 21.79
N ALA A 59 8.60 16.98 20.50
CA ALA A 59 8.21 18.29 19.98
C ALA A 59 6.72 18.64 20.13
N GLY A 60 5.93 17.80 20.83
CA GLY A 60 4.51 18.02 21.07
C GLY A 60 3.57 17.57 19.94
N ILE A 61 4.08 16.93 18.90
CA ILE A 61 3.26 16.42 17.80
C ILE A 61 2.61 15.09 18.20
N ARG A 62 1.28 15.07 18.21
CA ARG A 62 0.52 13.85 18.51
C ARG A 62 0.64 12.86 17.35
N THR A 63 1.12 11.66 17.64
CA THR A 63 1.23 10.57 16.69
C THR A 63 0.33 9.39 17.08
N PHE A 64 -0.13 8.65 16.11
CA PHE A 64 -0.89 7.41 16.34
C PHE A 64 -0.48 6.37 15.30
N ARG A 65 -0.80 5.11 15.57
CA ARG A 65 -0.41 4.01 14.70
C ARG A 65 -1.50 3.75 13.65
N LEU A 66 -1.07 3.72 12.40
CA LEU A 66 -1.88 3.23 11.29
C LEU A 66 -1.47 1.80 10.91
N LYS A 67 -2.40 1.06 10.35
CA LYS A 67 -2.17 -0.23 9.70
C LYS A 67 -2.53 -0.14 8.22
N THR A 68 -1.85 -0.91 7.39
CA THR A 68 -2.23 -1.14 5.99
C THR A 68 -1.98 -2.60 5.64
N GLY A 69 -2.75 -3.14 4.69
CA GLY A 69 -2.51 -4.46 4.11
C GLY A 69 -1.78 -4.30 2.77
N THR A 70 -0.80 -5.17 2.52
CA THR A 70 -0.16 -5.28 1.22
C THR A 70 -0.75 -6.47 0.49
N PRO A 71 -1.25 -6.33 -0.75
CA PRO A 71 -1.73 -7.46 -1.54
C PRO A 71 -0.60 -8.42 -1.87
N ALA A 72 -0.94 -9.68 -2.13
CA ALA A 72 0.03 -10.66 -2.60
C ALA A 72 0.52 -10.29 -3.99
N ARG A 73 1.82 -10.43 -4.23
CA ARG A 73 2.41 -10.31 -5.56
C ARG A 73 2.33 -11.65 -6.27
N VAL A 74 1.93 -11.62 -7.53
CA VAL A 74 1.78 -12.80 -8.38
C VAL A 74 2.61 -12.61 -9.64
N LYS A 75 3.29 -13.66 -10.10
CA LYS A 75 4.03 -13.60 -11.36
C LYS A 75 3.07 -13.56 -12.54
N MET A 76 3.25 -12.58 -13.44
CA MET A 76 2.40 -12.35 -14.59
C MET A 76 2.23 -13.61 -15.48
N ASP A 77 3.31 -14.35 -15.71
CA ASP A 77 3.33 -15.55 -16.52
C ASP A 77 2.56 -16.75 -15.92
N THR A 78 2.15 -16.64 -14.65
CA THR A 78 1.30 -17.63 -13.97
C THR A 78 -0.18 -17.28 -13.98
N ILE A 79 -0.55 -16.13 -14.54
CA ILE A 79 -1.93 -15.63 -14.56
C ILE A 79 -2.63 -16.04 -15.85
N ASP A 80 -3.79 -16.67 -15.72
CA ASP A 80 -4.69 -16.91 -16.84
C ASP A 80 -5.63 -15.72 -17.03
N PHE A 81 -5.19 -14.73 -17.80
CA PHE A 81 -5.94 -13.51 -18.07
C PHE A 81 -7.28 -13.75 -18.79
N SER A 82 -7.47 -14.89 -19.44
CA SER A 82 -8.74 -15.21 -20.10
C SER A 82 -9.91 -15.36 -19.12
N LYS A 83 -9.61 -15.53 -17.83
CA LYS A 83 -10.59 -15.62 -16.73
C LYS A 83 -10.94 -14.27 -16.11
N GLY A 84 -10.25 -13.21 -16.50
CA GLY A 84 -10.48 -11.85 -16.02
C GLY A 84 -11.20 -10.99 -17.06
N GLU A 85 -11.95 -10.01 -16.61
CA GLU A 85 -12.52 -8.98 -17.46
C GLU A 85 -11.51 -7.86 -17.66
N PRO A 86 -11.03 -7.60 -18.89
CA PRO A 86 -10.04 -6.56 -19.12
C PRO A 86 -10.63 -5.18 -18.83
N GLN A 87 -9.86 -4.37 -18.13
CA GLN A 87 -10.16 -2.98 -17.81
C GLN A 87 -9.10 -2.10 -18.49
N PRO A 88 -9.31 -1.72 -19.74
CA PRO A 88 -8.39 -0.84 -20.44
C PRO A 88 -8.46 0.57 -19.86
N GLY A 89 -7.45 1.37 -20.16
CA GLY A 89 -7.44 2.78 -19.85
C GLY A 89 -8.49 3.58 -20.66
N THR A 90 -8.21 4.82 -20.93
CA THR A 90 -9.11 5.71 -21.67
C THR A 90 -8.39 6.38 -22.81
N ASN A 91 -9.10 6.60 -23.92
CA ASN A 91 -8.65 7.44 -25.03
C ASN A 91 -9.00 8.93 -24.83
N GLN A 92 -9.67 9.26 -23.74
CA GLN A 92 -9.94 10.66 -23.40
C GLN A 92 -8.68 11.33 -22.86
N PHE A 93 -8.51 12.60 -23.19
CA PHE A 93 -7.43 13.39 -22.61
C PHE A 93 -7.74 13.71 -21.14
N LEU A 94 -7.28 12.81 -20.25
CA LEU A 94 -7.36 12.98 -18.79
C LEU A 94 -5.96 13.23 -18.23
N ARG A 95 -5.88 14.14 -17.27
CA ARG A 95 -4.63 14.52 -16.60
C ARG A 95 -4.88 14.84 -15.13
N PHE A 96 -3.90 14.59 -14.29
CA PHE A 96 -3.95 14.95 -12.87
C PHE A 96 -3.50 16.37 -12.59
N SER A 97 -2.74 16.98 -13.51
CA SER A 97 -2.27 18.36 -13.40
C SER A 97 -2.68 19.16 -14.61
N GLU A 98 -3.13 20.38 -14.41
CA GLU A 98 -3.48 21.31 -15.49
C GLU A 98 -2.27 21.72 -16.34
N THR A 99 -1.05 21.56 -15.80
CA THR A 99 0.20 21.87 -16.50
C THR A 99 0.75 20.70 -17.33
N THR A 100 0.09 19.53 -17.31
CA THR A 100 0.50 18.39 -18.14
C THR A 100 0.21 18.70 -19.61
N ASN A 101 1.24 18.63 -20.47
CA ASN A 101 1.06 18.80 -21.91
C ASN A 101 0.37 17.57 -22.51
N PRO A 102 -0.40 17.73 -23.61
CA PRO A 102 -1.05 16.62 -24.29
C PRO A 102 -0.09 15.50 -24.74
N GLU A 103 1.11 15.86 -25.17
CA GLU A 103 2.15 14.92 -25.60
C GLU A 103 2.75 14.08 -24.48
N ASP A 104 2.60 14.53 -23.23
CA ASP A 104 3.06 13.79 -22.03
C ASP A 104 2.04 12.77 -21.56
N VAL A 105 0.81 12.80 -22.08
CA VAL A 105 -0.22 11.82 -21.76
C VAL A 105 0.00 10.55 -22.56
N LEU A 106 0.02 9.43 -21.84
CA LEU A 106 0.26 8.14 -22.46
C LEU A 106 -0.84 7.76 -23.46
N PRO A 107 -0.51 7.46 -24.72
CA PRO A 107 -1.48 7.00 -25.71
C PRO A 107 -2.23 5.75 -25.22
N PHE A 108 -3.49 5.62 -25.61
CA PHE A 108 -4.36 4.51 -25.19
C PHE A 108 -3.72 3.13 -25.40
N GLU A 109 -3.07 2.91 -26.52
CA GLU A 109 -2.43 1.65 -26.90
C GLU A 109 -1.20 1.30 -26.05
N LYS A 110 -0.70 2.28 -25.29
CA LYS A 110 0.45 2.12 -24.38
C LYS A 110 0.05 2.10 -22.90
N GLN A 111 -1.24 2.27 -22.60
CA GLN A 111 -1.75 2.20 -21.25
C GLN A 111 -1.80 0.74 -20.79
N GLU A 112 -1.49 0.52 -19.51
CA GLU A 112 -1.57 -0.83 -18.92
C GLU A 112 -3.04 -1.25 -18.76
N ILE A 113 -3.28 -2.55 -18.94
CA ILE A 113 -4.61 -3.13 -18.80
C ILE A 113 -4.67 -3.87 -17.46
N CYS A 114 -5.55 -3.42 -16.58
CA CYS A 114 -5.92 -4.18 -15.39
C CYS A 114 -6.99 -5.20 -15.72
N HIS A 115 -7.19 -6.19 -14.86
CA HIS A 115 -8.22 -7.20 -15.05
C HIS A 115 -9.08 -7.33 -13.79
N LEU A 116 -10.40 -7.34 -13.97
CA LEU A 116 -11.35 -7.66 -12.92
C LEU A 116 -11.50 -9.18 -12.78
N ILE A 117 -11.41 -9.66 -11.56
CA ILE A 117 -11.72 -11.04 -11.19
C ILE A 117 -12.64 -11.06 -9.98
N TYR A 118 -13.23 -12.19 -9.71
CA TYR A 118 -14.08 -12.39 -8.53
C TYR A 118 -13.62 -13.58 -7.72
N THR A 119 -13.75 -13.45 -6.40
CA THR A 119 -13.53 -14.58 -5.50
C THR A 119 -14.54 -15.69 -5.78
N GLN A 120 -14.12 -16.94 -5.57
CA GLN A 120 -14.93 -18.15 -5.74
C GLN A 120 -15.36 -18.71 -4.37
N PRO A 121 -16.38 -19.56 -4.30
CA PRO A 121 -16.78 -20.19 -3.03
C PRO A 121 -15.62 -20.86 -2.29
N LYS A 122 -14.72 -21.51 -3.01
CA LYS A 122 -13.51 -22.11 -2.43
C LYS A 122 -12.57 -21.08 -1.79
N THR A 123 -12.47 -19.89 -2.39
CA THR A 123 -11.71 -18.77 -1.81
C THR A 123 -12.32 -18.35 -0.47
N HIS A 124 -13.65 -18.25 -0.41
CA HIS A 124 -14.38 -17.92 0.82
C HIS A 124 -14.12 -18.96 1.92
N GLU A 125 -14.23 -20.23 1.60
CA GLU A 125 -13.96 -21.33 2.53
C GLU A 125 -12.55 -21.24 3.12
N ILE A 126 -11.53 -21.07 2.26
CA ILE A 126 -10.13 -20.98 2.68
C ILE A 126 -9.93 -19.77 3.60
N ILE A 127 -10.41 -18.59 3.22
CA ILE A 127 -10.21 -17.37 4.01
C ILE A 127 -10.93 -17.46 5.36
N HIS A 128 -12.17 -17.94 5.39
CA HIS A 128 -12.90 -18.11 6.64
C HIS A 128 -12.22 -19.11 7.58
N THR A 129 -11.73 -20.23 7.05
CA THR A 129 -11.05 -21.25 7.84
C THR A 129 -9.76 -20.71 8.46
N HIS A 130 -9.04 -19.84 7.75
CA HIS A 130 -7.72 -19.32 8.16
C HIS A 130 -7.75 -17.87 8.63
N LEU A 131 -8.93 -17.29 8.87
CA LEU A 131 -9.03 -15.89 9.29
C LEU A 131 -8.26 -15.61 10.59
N HIS A 132 -8.23 -16.56 11.51
CA HIS A 132 -7.50 -16.47 12.78
C HIS A 132 -5.97 -16.49 12.60
N ASP A 133 -5.46 -16.99 11.47
CA ASP A 133 -4.04 -16.99 11.13
C ASP A 133 -3.61 -15.67 10.46
N SER A 134 -4.58 -14.85 10.04
CA SER A 134 -4.29 -13.55 9.44
C SER A 134 -3.71 -12.59 10.47
N ALA A 135 -2.63 -11.88 10.11
CA ALA A 135 -2.06 -10.84 10.95
C ALA A 135 -3.08 -9.79 11.38
N MET A 136 -4.10 -9.54 10.54
CA MET A 136 -5.15 -8.55 10.79
C MET A 136 -6.16 -8.98 11.86
N TYR A 137 -6.41 -10.29 11.99
CA TYR A 137 -7.44 -10.86 12.87
C TYR A 137 -6.88 -11.74 14.00
N SER A 138 -5.58 -12.01 14.02
CA SER A 138 -4.89 -12.72 15.10
C SER A 138 -4.66 -11.88 16.38
N GLY A 139 -4.99 -10.58 16.35
CA GLY A 139 -4.72 -9.66 17.46
C GLY A 139 -3.32 -9.04 17.47
N LEU A 140 -2.46 -9.38 16.49
CA LEU A 140 -1.12 -8.80 16.37
C LEU A 140 -1.14 -7.34 15.91
N VAL A 141 -2.10 -6.98 15.08
CA VAL A 141 -2.21 -5.64 14.53
C VAL A 141 -2.75 -4.67 15.56
N LYS A 142 -1.94 -3.69 15.93
CA LYS A 142 -2.34 -2.57 16.77
C LYS A 142 -2.43 -1.32 15.89
N GLY A 143 -3.60 -0.69 15.83
CA GLY A 143 -3.79 0.55 15.08
C GLY A 143 -5.09 0.59 14.30
N VAL A 144 -5.31 1.71 13.64
CA VAL A 144 -6.52 1.98 12.85
C VAL A 144 -6.16 1.87 11.37
N GLY A 145 -6.99 1.20 10.58
CA GLY A 145 -6.85 1.17 9.13
C GLY A 145 -7.18 2.54 8.53
N PRO A 146 -6.51 2.95 7.46
CA PRO A 146 -6.93 4.08 6.65
C PRO A 146 -8.36 3.86 6.13
N ARG A 147 -9.11 4.95 5.99
CA ARG A 147 -10.56 4.87 5.74
C ARG A 147 -10.94 4.05 4.49
N TYR A 148 -10.19 4.14 3.42
CA TYR A 148 -10.52 3.52 2.13
C TYR A 148 -9.50 2.46 1.69
N CYS A 149 -8.86 1.80 2.64
CA CYS A 149 -7.91 0.72 2.38
C CYS A 149 -8.32 -0.57 3.13
N PRO A 150 -9.45 -1.21 2.75
CA PRO A 150 -9.85 -2.47 3.34
C PRO A 150 -8.94 -3.58 2.84
N SER A 151 -8.48 -4.44 3.74
CA SER A 151 -7.84 -5.70 3.35
C SER A 151 -8.86 -6.68 2.77
N ILE A 152 -8.39 -7.76 2.17
CA ILE A 152 -9.30 -8.81 1.69
C ILE A 152 -10.08 -9.41 2.87
N GLU A 153 -9.44 -9.60 4.01
CA GLU A 153 -10.10 -10.11 5.23
C GLU A 153 -11.21 -9.18 5.69
N ASP A 154 -11.02 -7.86 5.63
CA ASP A 154 -12.06 -6.89 5.95
C ASP A 154 -13.29 -7.05 5.05
N LYS A 155 -13.11 -7.38 3.76
CA LYS A 155 -14.21 -7.65 2.85
C LYS A 155 -14.99 -8.89 3.29
N PHE A 156 -14.30 -9.96 3.69
CA PHE A 156 -14.94 -11.21 4.13
C PHE A 156 -15.65 -11.10 5.46
N VAL A 157 -15.16 -10.25 6.36
CA VAL A 157 -15.78 -10.03 7.67
C VAL A 157 -16.94 -9.04 7.60
N ARG A 158 -16.75 -7.89 6.92
CA ARG A 158 -17.75 -6.82 6.89
C ARG A 158 -18.87 -7.04 5.89
N PHE A 159 -18.62 -7.82 4.85
CA PHE A 159 -19.56 -8.12 3.77
C PHE A 159 -19.66 -9.63 3.55
N ALA A 160 -19.79 -10.37 4.64
CA ALA A 160 -19.85 -11.83 4.64
C ALA A 160 -21.09 -12.39 3.89
N ASP A 161 -22.14 -11.60 3.77
CA ASP A 161 -23.37 -11.91 3.04
C ASP A 161 -23.20 -11.90 1.52
N LYS A 162 -22.10 -11.30 1.00
CA LYS A 162 -21.87 -11.26 -0.44
C LYS A 162 -21.34 -12.59 -0.96
N PRO A 163 -21.94 -13.13 -2.04
CA PRO A 163 -21.53 -14.41 -2.61
C PRO A 163 -20.15 -14.38 -3.27
N ARG A 164 -19.64 -13.18 -3.59
CA ARG A 164 -18.35 -12.96 -4.21
C ARG A 164 -17.85 -11.53 -3.96
N HIS A 165 -16.54 -11.35 -3.94
CA HIS A 165 -15.87 -10.06 -3.85
C HIS A 165 -15.08 -9.78 -5.10
N LEU A 166 -15.13 -8.53 -5.53
CA LEU A 166 -14.35 -8.02 -6.66
C LEU A 166 -12.89 -7.84 -6.25
N LEU A 167 -11.99 -8.28 -7.10
CA LEU A 167 -10.54 -8.06 -7.03
C LEU A 167 -10.05 -7.47 -8.34
N PHE A 168 -8.99 -6.68 -8.26
CA PHE A 168 -8.26 -6.21 -9.42
C PHE A 168 -6.92 -6.94 -9.49
N LEU A 169 -6.57 -7.39 -10.68
CA LEU A 169 -5.21 -7.75 -11.05
C LEU A 169 -4.61 -6.53 -11.73
N GLU A 170 -3.58 -5.98 -11.10
CA GLU A 170 -2.95 -4.73 -11.52
C GLU A 170 -1.44 -4.96 -11.67
N PRO A 171 -0.80 -4.49 -12.77
CA PRO A 171 0.64 -4.60 -12.90
C PRO A 171 1.32 -3.72 -11.84
N GLU A 172 2.34 -4.26 -11.15
CA GLU A 172 3.15 -3.48 -10.20
C GLU A 172 3.97 -2.39 -10.87
N GLY A 173 4.24 -2.54 -12.16
CA GLY A 173 4.99 -1.59 -12.94
C GLY A 173 5.30 -2.12 -14.33
N ARG A 174 5.89 -1.27 -15.16
CA ARG A 174 6.17 -1.59 -16.57
C ARG A 174 7.42 -2.42 -16.80
N SER A 175 8.27 -2.51 -15.80
CA SER A 175 9.58 -3.19 -15.88
C SER A 175 9.67 -4.44 -15.02
N THR A 176 8.56 -4.87 -14.44
CA THR A 176 8.51 -6.06 -13.58
C THR A 176 7.58 -7.13 -14.17
N ASN A 177 7.75 -8.37 -13.73
CA ASN A 177 6.85 -9.49 -14.02
C ASN A 177 5.89 -9.74 -12.85
N GLU A 178 5.47 -8.68 -12.14
CA GLU A 178 4.66 -8.75 -10.93
C GLU A 178 3.32 -8.02 -11.08
N TYR A 179 2.29 -8.68 -10.57
CA TYR A 179 0.91 -8.22 -10.46
C TYR A 179 0.43 -8.25 -9.02
#